data_01a044218533521b945dddb0253fe02a
#
_entry.id   01a044218533521b945dddb0253fe02a
#
_cell.length_a   1.000
_cell.length_b   1.000
_cell.length_c   1.000
_cell.angle_alpha   90.00
_cell.angle_beta   90.00
_cell.angle_gamma   90.00
#
_symmetry.space_group_name_H-M   'P 1'
#
loop_
_entity.id
_entity.type
_entity.pdbx_description
1 polymer ?
#
loop_
_entity_poly.entity_id
_entity_poly.type
_entity_poly.pdbx_seq_one_letter_code
_entity_poly.pdbx_strand_id
1 'polypeptide(L)'
;YDIDNNPIDIVVDANYPHIVKRAIETLCSFRQDVFYFRDMGTKGLTNLLAIKNAKTLNTGGNNRYVATYCQYFDIFDPYTRKQITVTMGYAIARLICMHFSNGRSLVCAGQSNGWTVPEIIEGTLSYVPKITPAGGQVAEMDDLRINFGKYYNGIFSLASEYTSQDIFTQLSYANNVLSIQELIKQIRIACPKSRYKFITGTDFEDYKQDVQAVINNNANKFASISIDFKSDSAYAANKIVYAVIQVSFKDFAQAEIFRIVAIPIATTVSANA
;
A
#
# COMPACT_ATOMS: atom_id res chain seq x y z
N TYR A 1 -20.89 6.71 -7.42
CA TYR A 1 -20.43 6.19 -6.10
C TYR A 1 -21.09 4.86 -5.72
N ASP A 2 -21.78 4.22 -6.63
CA ASP A 2 -22.46 2.95 -6.40
C ASP A 2 -21.41 1.82 -6.36
N ILE A 3 -21.16 1.31 -5.16
CA ILE A 3 -20.16 0.26 -4.90
C ILE A 3 -20.64 -1.08 -5.44
N ASP A 4 -21.91 -1.37 -5.34
CA ASP A 4 -22.48 -2.68 -5.67
C ASP A 4 -22.50 -2.89 -7.20
N ASN A 5 -22.75 -1.84 -7.95
CA ASN A 5 -22.81 -1.90 -9.42
C ASN A 5 -21.48 -1.57 -10.11
N ASN A 6 -20.52 -0.97 -9.39
CA ASN A 6 -19.22 -0.58 -9.92
C ASN A 6 -18.09 -1.08 -9.01
N PRO A 7 -17.75 -2.36 -9.05
CA PRO A 7 -16.68 -2.94 -8.23
C PRO A 7 -15.33 -2.51 -8.78
N ILE A 8 -14.79 -1.41 -8.23
CA ILE A 8 -13.45 -0.91 -8.54
C ILE A 8 -12.59 -1.07 -7.28
N ASP A 9 -11.43 -1.70 -7.41
CA ASP A 9 -10.50 -1.92 -6.31
C ASP A 9 -9.34 -0.95 -6.35
N ILE A 10 -8.77 -0.78 -7.54
CA ILE A 10 -7.56 -0.03 -7.77
C ILE A 10 -7.79 0.89 -8.98
N VAL A 11 -7.35 2.13 -8.85
CA VAL A 11 -7.19 3.06 -9.97
C VAL A 11 -5.71 3.34 -10.16
N VAL A 12 -5.25 3.20 -11.39
CA VAL A 12 -3.87 3.52 -11.77
C VAL A 12 -3.86 4.81 -12.58
N ASP A 13 -2.98 5.72 -12.19
CA ASP A 13 -2.78 6.96 -12.94
C ASP A 13 -2.02 6.67 -14.24
N ALA A 14 -2.62 7.02 -15.34
CA ALA A 14 -2.01 6.96 -16.66
C ALA A 14 -1.54 8.35 -17.15
N ASN A 15 -1.01 9.14 -16.23
CA ASN A 15 -0.57 10.53 -16.47
C ASN A 15 -1.75 11.45 -16.82
N TYR A 16 -2.85 11.31 -16.10
CA TYR A 16 -4.04 12.13 -16.27
C TYR A 16 -3.78 13.61 -15.96
N PRO A 17 -4.57 14.53 -16.56
CA PRO A 17 -4.57 15.93 -16.16
C PRO A 17 -4.89 16.09 -14.67
N HIS A 18 -4.34 17.14 -14.06
CA HIS A 18 -4.46 17.38 -12.62
C HIS A 18 -5.92 17.41 -12.10
N ILE A 19 -6.84 17.96 -12.89
CA ILE A 19 -8.27 18.00 -12.53
C ILE A 19 -8.88 16.59 -12.41
N VAL A 20 -8.45 15.65 -13.27
CA VAL A 20 -8.89 14.26 -13.23
C VAL A 20 -8.29 13.56 -12.01
N LYS A 21 -7.00 13.78 -11.72
CA LYS A 21 -6.34 13.24 -10.53
C LYS A 21 -7.08 13.65 -9.25
N ARG A 22 -7.46 14.92 -9.12
CA ARG A 22 -8.24 15.40 -7.95
C ARG A 22 -9.63 14.77 -7.87
N ALA A 23 -10.31 14.58 -9.00
CA ALA A 23 -11.60 13.91 -9.01
C ALA A 23 -11.50 12.45 -8.53
N ILE A 24 -10.44 11.73 -8.95
CA ILE A 24 -10.17 10.36 -8.49
C ILE A 24 -9.85 10.34 -6.99
N GLU A 25 -9.05 11.26 -6.48
CA GLU A 25 -8.77 11.38 -5.05
C GLU A 25 -10.03 11.61 -4.22
N THR A 26 -10.91 12.48 -4.70
CA THR A 26 -12.22 12.73 -4.09
C THR A 26 -13.08 11.46 -4.11
N LEU A 27 -13.10 10.74 -5.23
CA LEU A 27 -13.78 9.45 -5.34
C LEU A 27 -13.28 8.45 -4.28
N CYS A 28 -11.96 8.30 -4.14
CA CYS A 28 -11.36 7.40 -3.17
C CYS A 28 -11.72 7.77 -1.72
N SER A 29 -11.74 9.06 -1.40
CA SER A 29 -12.14 9.56 -0.07
C SER A 29 -13.60 9.24 0.26
N PHE A 30 -14.49 9.32 -0.72
CA PHE A 30 -15.91 9.00 -0.54
C PHE A 30 -16.17 7.50 -0.47
N ARG A 31 -15.58 6.75 -1.39
CA ARG A 31 -15.82 5.31 -1.50
C ARG A 31 -15.12 4.51 -0.41
N GLN A 32 -13.89 4.88 -0.07
CA GLN A 32 -13.02 4.22 0.92
C GLN A 32 -12.66 2.75 0.63
N ASP A 33 -13.19 2.17 -0.44
CA ASP A 33 -12.92 0.83 -0.93
C ASP A 33 -12.07 0.80 -2.21
N VAL A 34 -11.69 1.98 -2.71
CA VAL A 34 -10.85 2.17 -3.90
C VAL A 34 -9.51 2.75 -3.49
N PHE A 35 -8.42 2.17 -4.00
CA PHE A 35 -7.07 2.68 -3.80
C PHE A 35 -6.51 3.28 -5.10
N TYR A 36 -5.88 4.45 -5.00
CA TYR A 36 -5.34 5.18 -6.15
C TYR A 36 -3.82 5.24 -6.13
N PHE A 37 -3.20 4.63 -7.15
CA PHE A 37 -1.78 4.77 -7.43
C PHE A 37 -1.56 5.98 -8.32
N ARG A 38 -1.24 7.10 -7.69
CA ARG A 38 -1.13 8.40 -8.34
C ARG A 38 0.25 8.63 -8.91
N ASP A 39 0.31 9.16 -10.11
CA ASP A 39 1.51 9.72 -10.71
C ASP A 39 1.67 11.21 -10.39
N MET A 40 2.89 11.64 -10.07
CA MET A 40 3.18 13.04 -9.76
C MET A 40 3.32 13.93 -10.99
N GLY A 41 3.34 13.39 -12.22
CA GLY A 41 3.65 14.16 -13.42
C GLY A 41 5.12 14.60 -13.50
N THR A 42 6.01 13.83 -12.92
CA THR A 42 7.45 14.13 -12.81
C THR A 42 8.27 13.59 -13.97
N LYS A 43 7.63 13.15 -15.05
CA LYS A 43 8.34 12.64 -16.22
C LYS A 43 9.37 13.66 -16.74
N GLY A 44 10.61 13.23 -16.83
CA GLY A 44 11.72 14.10 -17.23
C GLY A 44 12.37 14.93 -16.13
N LEU A 45 11.84 14.91 -14.91
CA LEU A 45 12.48 15.60 -13.79
C LEU A 45 13.62 14.75 -13.23
N THR A 46 14.80 15.34 -13.10
CA THR A 46 16.03 14.60 -12.74
C THR A 46 16.61 15.00 -11.38
N ASN A 47 16.04 16.03 -10.73
CA ASN A 47 16.52 16.48 -9.44
C ASN A 47 15.41 16.55 -8.39
N LEU A 48 15.82 16.40 -7.14
CA LEU A 48 14.91 16.33 -6.00
C LEU A 48 14.09 17.62 -5.82
N LEU A 49 14.69 18.80 -6.05
CA LEU A 49 13.97 20.07 -5.90
C LEU A 49 12.80 20.18 -6.88
N ALA A 50 13.00 19.78 -8.14
CA ALA A 50 11.94 19.80 -9.14
C ALA A 50 10.80 18.81 -8.76
N ILE A 51 11.14 17.64 -8.20
CA ILE A 51 10.17 16.67 -7.72
C ILE A 51 9.41 17.21 -6.51
N LYS A 52 10.09 17.85 -5.56
CA LYS A 52 9.44 18.52 -4.41
C LYS A 52 8.46 19.59 -4.86
N ASN A 53 8.84 20.40 -5.83
CA ASN A 53 7.97 21.44 -6.41
C ASN A 53 6.75 20.80 -7.12
N ALA A 54 6.95 19.73 -7.87
CA ALA A 54 5.86 19.00 -8.50
C ALA A 54 4.89 18.39 -7.45
N LYS A 55 5.41 17.89 -6.33
CA LYS A 55 4.57 17.42 -5.21
C LYS A 55 3.71 18.56 -4.68
N THR A 56 4.28 19.72 -4.40
CA THR A 56 3.56 20.88 -3.87
C THR A 56 2.45 21.36 -4.81
N LEU A 57 2.70 21.35 -6.11
CA LEU A 57 1.72 21.76 -7.12
C LEU A 57 0.61 20.72 -7.34
N ASN A 58 0.93 19.45 -7.15
CA ASN A 58 0.08 18.33 -7.52
C ASN A 58 -0.59 17.62 -6.34
N THR A 59 -0.38 18.06 -5.11
CA THR A 59 -0.99 17.40 -3.95
C THR A 59 -2.47 17.68 -3.87
N GLY A 60 -3.25 16.62 -3.81
CA GLY A 60 -4.69 16.62 -3.54
C GLY A 60 -5.05 16.59 -2.06
N GLY A 61 -4.10 16.67 -1.15
CA GLY A 61 -4.37 16.70 0.28
C GLY A 61 -4.13 15.37 1.00
N ASN A 62 -4.47 15.36 2.28
CA ASN A 62 -4.30 14.27 3.22
C ASN A 62 -5.28 13.11 2.90
N ASN A 63 -4.79 12.05 2.25
CA ASN A 63 -5.62 10.93 1.84
C ASN A 63 -4.90 9.59 2.01
N ARG A 64 -5.42 8.73 2.89
CA ARG A 64 -4.89 7.39 3.13
C ARG A 64 -5.18 6.39 2.00
N TYR A 65 -6.07 6.71 1.08
CA TYR A 65 -6.44 5.85 -0.05
C TYR A 65 -5.67 6.19 -1.33
N VAL A 66 -4.65 7.03 -1.22
CA VAL A 66 -3.81 7.47 -2.32
C VAL A 66 -2.34 7.25 -1.98
N ALA A 67 -1.59 6.61 -2.86
CA ALA A 67 -0.14 6.53 -2.81
C ALA A 67 0.45 7.24 -4.03
N THR A 68 1.45 8.10 -3.80
CA THR A 68 2.02 8.97 -4.84
C THR A 68 3.41 8.48 -5.24
N TYR A 69 3.65 8.36 -6.54
CA TYR A 69 4.89 7.84 -7.12
C TYR A 69 5.51 8.85 -8.09
N CYS A 70 6.84 8.89 -8.15
CA CYS A 70 7.57 9.87 -8.96
C CYS A 70 8.36 9.28 -10.14
N GLN A 71 8.31 7.98 -10.36
CA GLN A 71 9.13 7.30 -11.36
C GLN A 71 8.30 6.67 -12.47
N TYR A 72 8.98 6.38 -13.59
CA TYR A 72 8.40 5.81 -14.79
C TYR A 72 9.26 4.67 -15.30
N PHE A 73 8.65 3.80 -16.11
CA PHE A 73 9.32 2.67 -16.75
C PHE A 73 8.93 2.59 -18.21
N ASP A 74 9.87 2.17 -19.05
CA ASP A 74 9.57 1.79 -20.41
C ASP A 74 9.28 0.30 -20.46
N ILE A 75 8.12 -0.04 -20.96
CA ILE A 75 7.70 -1.42 -21.20
C ILE A 75 7.49 -1.64 -22.68
N PHE A 76 7.66 -2.88 -23.12
CA PHE A 76 7.30 -3.28 -24.48
C PHE A 76 5.79 -3.56 -24.55
N ASP A 77 5.10 -2.83 -25.41
CA ASP A 77 3.69 -3.08 -25.70
C ASP A 77 3.58 -4.12 -26.83
N PRO A 78 3.06 -5.33 -26.55
CA PRO A 78 2.96 -6.39 -27.56
C PRO A 78 1.97 -6.08 -28.68
N TYR A 79 1.00 -5.19 -28.44
CA TYR A 79 -0.02 -4.83 -29.42
C TYR A 79 0.51 -3.83 -30.47
N THR A 80 1.14 -2.77 -30.00
CA THR A 80 1.72 -1.75 -30.89
C THR A 80 3.14 -2.09 -31.33
N ARG A 81 3.78 -3.09 -30.71
CA ARG A 81 5.19 -3.48 -30.91
C ARG A 81 6.16 -2.32 -30.71
N LYS A 82 5.85 -1.45 -29.78
CA LYS A 82 6.67 -0.27 -29.44
C LYS A 82 6.96 -0.26 -27.95
N GLN A 83 8.02 0.43 -27.59
CA GLN A 83 8.24 0.80 -26.20
C GLN A 83 7.30 1.94 -25.83
N ILE A 84 6.63 1.79 -24.69
CA ILE A 84 5.76 2.82 -24.10
C ILE A 84 6.22 3.11 -22.67
N THR A 85 6.14 4.35 -22.26
CA THR A 85 6.47 4.77 -20.91
C THR A 85 5.22 4.68 -20.03
N VAL A 86 5.29 3.92 -18.94
CA VAL A 86 4.22 3.77 -17.95
C VAL A 86 4.63 4.34 -16.61
N THR A 87 3.65 4.69 -15.80
CA THR A 87 3.88 5.17 -14.43
C THR A 87 4.27 4.03 -13.49
N MET A 88 5.01 4.34 -12.44
CA MET A 88 5.37 3.37 -11.42
C MET A 88 4.13 2.74 -10.76
N GLY A 89 3.04 3.49 -10.61
CA GLY A 89 1.77 2.99 -10.09
C GLY A 89 1.23 1.80 -10.86
N TYR A 90 1.44 1.73 -12.19
CA TYR A 90 1.06 0.57 -13.00
C TYR A 90 1.80 -0.70 -12.57
N ALA A 91 3.10 -0.61 -12.39
CA ALA A 91 3.92 -1.75 -12.00
C ALA A 91 3.61 -2.21 -10.57
N ILE A 92 3.36 -1.26 -9.63
CA ILE A 92 2.95 -1.57 -8.27
C ILE A 92 1.58 -2.27 -8.25
N ALA A 93 0.61 -1.75 -8.97
CA ALA A 93 -0.72 -2.37 -9.05
C ALA A 93 -0.64 -3.80 -9.58
N ARG A 94 0.16 -4.04 -10.62
CA ARG A 94 0.43 -5.39 -11.14
C ARG A 94 1.01 -6.30 -10.06
N LEU A 95 2.03 -5.83 -9.31
CA LEU A 95 2.66 -6.59 -8.24
C LEU A 95 1.66 -6.95 -7.13
N ILE A 96 0.84 -5.99 -6.72
CA ILE A 96 -0.20 -6.22 -5.70
C ILE A 96 -1.20 -7.27 -6.17
N CYS A 97 -1.64 -7.21 -7.42
CA CYS A 97 -2.53 -8.23 -7.99
C CYS A 97 -1.87 -9.62 -7.99
N MET A 98 -0.58 -9.72 -8.31
CA MET A 98 0.18 -10.97 -8.24
C MET A 98 0.32 -11.49 -6.80
N HIS A 99 0.61 -10.61 -5.85
CA HIS A 99 0.70 -10.97 -4.43
C HIS A 99 -0.65 -11.47 -3.91
N PHE A 100 -1.72 -10.76 -4.26
CA PHE A 100 -3.08 -11.16 -3.91
C PHE A 100 -3.42 -12.55 -4.45
N SER A 101 -3.20 -12.80 -5.74
CA SER A 101 -3.47 -14.10 -6.39
C SER A 101 -2.69 -15.25 -5.77
N ASN A 102 -1.49 -14.98 -5.26
CA ASN A 102 -0.62 -15.98 -4.65
C ASN A 102 -0.77 -16.07 -3.12
N GLY A 103 -1.72 -15.37 -2.51
CA GLY A 103 -1.91 -15.32 -1.06
C GLY A 103 -0.73 -14.74 -0.28
N ARG A 104 0.12 -13.92 -0.93
CA ARG A 104 1.28 -13.27 -0.32
C ARG A 104 0.86 -12.01 0.42
N SER A 105 1.77 -11.50 1.25
CA SER A 105 1.64 -10.17 1.86
C SER A 105 1.57 -9.09 0.76
N LEU A 106 0.76 -8.05 0.99
CA LEU A 106 0.63 -6.91 0.07
C LEU A 106 1.78 -5.89 0.21
N VAL A 107 2.77 -6.17 1.04
CA VAL A 107 3.99 -5.35 1.14
C VAL A 107 4.79 -5.48 -0.14
N CYS A 108 5.04 -4.35 -0.81
CA CYS A 108 5.81 -4.28 -2.04
C CYS A 108 7.22 -3.70 -1.84
N ALA A 109 7.43 -2.93 -0.77
CA ALA A 109 8.73 -2.33 -0.47
C ALA A 109 9.75 -3.39 -0.02
N GLY A 110 11.00 -3.16 -0.39
CA GLY A 110 12.13 -4.04 -0.04
C GLY A 110 12.42 -5.14 -1.08
N GLN A 111 13.68 -5.59 -1.10
CA GLN A 111 14.16 -6.59 -2.08
C GLN A 111 13.49 -7.95 -1.95
N SER A 112 13.13 -8.36 -0.74
CA SER A 112 12.54 -9.67 -0.48
C SER A 112 11.06 -9.78 -0.88
N ASN A 113 10.42 -8.68 -1.21
CA ASN A 113 8.99 -8.64 -1.50
C ASN A 113 8.64 -8.75 -2.99
N GLY A 114 9.58 -9.21 -3.79
CA GLY A 114 9.33 -9.61 -5.17
C GLY A 114 9.36 -8.48 -6.20
N TRP A 115 9.73 -7.25 -5.81
CA TRP A 115 9.98 -6.22 -6.79
C TRP A 115 11.37 -6.41 -7.38
N THR A 116 11.46 -7.22 -8.42
CA THR A 116 12.61 -7.24 -9.31
C THR A 116 12.16 -6.87 -10.71
N VAL A 117 12.98 -6.11 -11.41
CA VAL A 117 12.67 -5.60 -12.75
C VAL A 117 12.27 -6.71 -13.74
N PRO A 118 12.96 -7.85 -13.79
CA PRO A 118 12.61 -8.93 -14.72
C PRO A 118 11.24 -9.58 -14.44
N GLU A 119 10.79 -9.57 -13.19
CA GLU A 119 9.53 -10.23 -12.79
C GLU A 119 8.30 -9.37 -13.01
N ILE A 120 8.47 -8.04 -12.97
CA ILE A 120 7.35 -7.10 -12.97
C ILE A 120 7.16 -6.41 -14.31
N ILE A 121 8.27 -6.16 -15.00
CA ILE A 121 8.29 -5.35 -16.21
C ILE A 121 9.10 -6.08 -17.26
N GLU A 122 8.43 -6.57 -18.28
CA GLU A 122 9.08 -6.98 -19.51
C GLU A 122 9.54 -5.71 -20.24
N GLY A 123 10.76 -5.23 -19.93
CA GLY A 123 11.29 -4.03 -20.56
C GLY A 123 12.46 -3.41 -19.82
N THR A 124 13.04 -2.42 -20.43
CA THR A 124 14.20 -1.72 -19.91
C THR A 124 13.74 -0.54 -19.05
N LEU A 125 14.32 -0.38 -17.86
CA LEU A 125 14.17 0.82 -17.04
C LEU A 125 14.94 1.99 -17.67
N SER A 126 14.37 2.64 -18.67
CA SER A 126 15.05 3.75 -19.34
C SER A 126 14.77 5.10 -18.68
N TYR A 127 13.76 5.17 -17.83
CA TYR A 127 13.29 6.44 -17.28
C TYR A 127 13.16 6.42 -15.76
N VAL A 128 14.21 6.04 -15.07
CA VAL A 128 14.34 6.34 -13.65
C VAL A 128 14.99 7.72 -13.56
N PRO A 129 14.34 8.74 -13.00
CA PRO A 129 15.04 9.96 -12.68
C PRO A 129 16.29 9.55 -11.90
N LYS A 130 17.47 10.04 -12.29
CA LYS A 130 18.74 9.76 -11.58
C LYS A 130 18.74 10.40 -10.18
N ILE A 131 17.70 10.09 -9.41
CA ILE A 131 17.61 10.41 -8.00
C ILE A 131 18.31 9.27 -7.31
N THR A 132 19.58 9.45 -7.08
CA THR A 132 20.29 8.61 -6.13
C THR A 132 20.02 9.24 -4.76
N PRO A 133 19.09 8.70 -3.95
CA PRO A 133 18.86 9.26 -2.63
C PRO A 133 20.10 8.96 -1.79
N ALA A 134 21.01 9.89 -1.71
CA ALA A 134 22.13 9.82 -0.79
C ALA A 134 21.65 10.33 0.58
N GLY A 135 21.63 9.47 1.57
CA GLY A 135 21.42 9.85 2.97
C GLY A 135 20.18 10.71 3.24
N GLY A 136 20.33 12.01 3.33
CA GLY A 136 19.24 12.95 3.66
C GLY A 136 18.15 13.08 2.62
N GLN A 137 18.40 12.75 1.34
CA GLN A 137 17.37 12.84 0.29
C GLN A 137 16.28 11.77 0.42
N VAL A 138 16.62 10.59 0.95
CA VAL A 138 15.62 9.54 1.24
C VAL A 138 14.67 10.04 2.31
N ALA A 139 15.20 10.56 3.40
CA ALA A 139 14.38 11.10 4.49
C ALA A 139 13.47 12.24 4.01
N GLU A 140 13.97 13.14 3.15
CA GLU A 140 13.14 14.21 2.59
C GLU A 140 12.00 13.67 1.70
N MET A 141 12.23 12.61 0.93
CA MET A 141 11.16 11.99 0.13
C MET A 141 10.14 11.28 1.00
N ASP A 142 10.60 10.60 2.04
CA ASP A 142 9.74 9.94 3.02
C ASP A 142 8.87 10.95 3.78
N ASP A 143 9.45 12.07 4.22
CA ASP A 143 8.70 13.17 4.87
C ASP A 143 7.62 13.76 3.96
N LEU A 144 7.89 13.83 2.67
CA LEU A 144 6.92 14.28 1.67
C LEU A 144 5.95 13.19 1.21
N ARG A 145 6.05 11.98 1.73
CA ARG A 145 5.22 10.84 1.30
C ARG A 145 5.31 10.58 -0.21
N ILE A 146 6.51 10.70 -0.77
CA ILE A 146 6.78 10.38 -2.17
C ILE A 146 7.39 8.99 -2.25
N ASN A 147 6.69 8.06 -2.86
CA ASN A 147 7.19 6.71 -3.06
C ASN A 147 8.11 6.64 -4.28
N PHE A 148 9.19 5.90 -4.11
CA PHE A 148 10.20 5.73 -5.14
C PHE A 148 10.91 4.39 -4.98
N GLY A 149 11.55 3.94 -6.04
CA GLY A 149 12.43 2.78 -6.01
C GLY A 149 13.88 3.20 -6.21
N LYS A 150 14.77 2.37 -5.78
CA LYS A 150 16.21 2.55 -5.95
C LYS A 150 16.92 1.23 -6.21
N TYR A 151 18.14 1.31 -6.73
CA TYR A 151 18.99 0.15 -6.91
C TYR A 151 19.73 -0.19 -5.62
N TYR A 152 19.63 -1.45 -5.22
CA TYR A 152 20.45 -2.06 -4.18
C TYR A 152 21.24 -3.20 -4.81
N ASN A 153 22.57 -3.09 -4.85
CA ASN A 153 23.43 -4.13 -5.44
C ASN A 153 23.01 -4.58 -6.85
N GLY A 154 22.60 -3.64 -7.68
CA GLY A 154 22.15 -3.91 -9.05
C GLY A 154 20.69 -4.37 -9.17
N ILE A 155 19.98 -4.58 -8.08
CA ILE A 155 18.57 -4.95 -8.07
C ILE A 155 17.74 -3.71 -7.77
N PHE A 156 16.79 -3.41 -8.62
CA PHE A 156 15.82 -2.35 -8.37
C PHE A 156 14.77 -2.81 -7.36
N SER A 157 14.50 -2.00 -6.35
CA SER A 157 13.48 -2.29 -5.33
C SER A 157 12.73 -1.03 -4.96
N LEU A 158 11.46 -1.17 -4.61
CA LEU A 158 10.69 -0.09 -4.00
C LEU A 158 11.28 0.25 -2.63
N ALA A 159 11.59 1.52 -2.39
CA ALA A 159 12.23 1.98 -1.16
C ALA A 159 11.20 2.37 -0.09
N SER A 160 10.03 2.83 -0.51
CA SER A 160 8.97 3.31 0.39
C SER A 160 7.59 2.98 -0.17
N GLU A 161 6.60 2.92 0.72
CA GLU A 161 5.23 2.48 0.42
C GLU A 161 4.23 3.29 1.25
N TYR A 162 4.37 4.63 1.20
CA TYR A 162 3.52 5.54 1.95
C TYR A 162 2.24 5.92 1.22
N THR A 163 1.18 6.09 1.98
CA THR A 163 0.00 6.82 1.53
C THR A 163 0.23 8.33 1.59
N SER A 164 -0.64 9.11 0.98
CA SER A 164 -0.58 10.58 1.05
C SER A 164 -1.15 11.15 2.36
N GLN A 165 -1.27 10.35 3.41
CA GLN A 165 -1.73 10.79 4.72
C GLN A 165 -0.65 11.63 5.42
N ASP A 166 -1.01 12.84 5.90
CA ASP A 166 -0.07 13.76 6.55
C ASP A 166 0.34 13.28 7.94
N ILE A 167 -0.64 12.87 8.76
CA ILE A 167 -0.40 12.37 10.11
C ILE A 167 0.09 10.93 10.02
N PHE A 168 1.26 10.66 10.60
CA PHE A 168 1.82 9.32 10.61
C PHE A 168 1.03 8.38 11.54
N THR A 169 0.46 7.34 10.97
CA THR A 169 -0.24 6.25 11.65
C THR A 169 0.06 4.94 10.94
N GLN A 170 -0.44 3.82 11.44
CA GLN A 170 -0.35 2.54 10.72
C GLN A 170 -1.04 2.57 9.33
N LEU A 171 -1.98 3.49 9.11
CA LEU A 171 -2.63 3.71 7.81
C LEU A 171 -1.82 4.63 6.86
N SER A 172 -0.66 5.09 7.29
CA SER A 172 0.29 5.77 6.41
C SER A 172 1.04 4.79 5.48
N TYR A 173 0.82 3.48 5.63
CA TYR A 173 1.38 2.47 4.75
C TYR A 173 0.31 1.92 3.80
N ALA A 174 0.62 1.90 2.50
CA ALA A 174 -0.32 1.49 1.46
C ALA A 174 -0.78 0.03 1.61
N ASN A 175 0.14 -0.88 1.97
CA ASN A 175 -0.16 -2.28 2.22
C ASN A 175 -1.18 -2.49 3.36
N ASN A 176 -1.12 -1.68 4.41
CA ASN A 176 -2.05 -1.75 5.53
C ASN A 176 -3.46 -1.32 5.10
N VAL A 177 -3.56 -0.23 4.33
CA VAL A 177 -4.84 0.25 3.80
C VAL A 177 -5.44 -0.77 2.83
N LEU A 178 -4.65 -1.30 1.91
CA LEU A 178 -5.09 -2.33 0.96
C LEU A 178 -5.57 -3.60 1.67
N SER A 179 -4.88 -4.02 2.74
CA SER A 179 -5.27 -5.19 3.53
C SER A 179 -6.62 -4.99 4.24
N ILE A 180 -6.89 -3.78 4.74
CA ILE A 180 -8.20 -3.44 5.31
C ILE A 180 -9.27 -3.41 4.23
N GLN A 181 -9.01 -2.80 3.07
CA GLN A 181 -9.97 -2.73 1.98
C GLN A 181 -10.35 -4.13 1.49
N GLU A 182 -9.37 -5.02 1.37
CA GLU A 182 -9.62 -6.42 1.03
C GLU A 182 -10.50 -7.11 2.08
N LEU A 183 -10.19 -6.95 3.37
CA LEU A 183 -10.98 -7.51 4.47
C LEU A 183 -12.44 -7.02 4.42
N ILE A 184 -12.64 -5.72 4.26
CA ILE A 184 -13.98 -5.11 4.18
C ILE A 184 -14.76 -5.68 2.99
N LYS A 185 -14.12 -5.89 1.84
CA LYS A 185 -14.77 -6.50 0.67
C LYS A 185 -15.20 -7.92 0.93
N GLN A 186 -14.33 -8.73 1.50
CA GLN A 186 -14.67 -10.12 1.82
C GLN A 186 -15.84 -10.20 2.80
N ILE A 187 -15.88 -9.31 3.80
CA ILE A 187 -17.02 -9.21 4.71
C ILE A 187 -18.29 -8.78 3.96
N ARG A 188 -18.21 -7.79 3.07
CA ARG A 188 -19.36 -7.36 2.26
C ARG A 188 -19.90 -8.49 1.36
N ILE A 189 -19.03 -9.34 0.82
CA ILE A 189 -19.46 -10.53 0.04
C ILE A 189 -20.19 -11.54 0.93
N ALA A 190 -19.81 -11.70 2.17
CA ALA A 190 -20.50 -12.55 3.15
C ALA A 190 -21.84 -11.95 3.62
N CYS A 191 -21.93 -10.62 3.72
CA CYS A 191 -23.09 -9.90 4.24
C CYS A 191 -24.40 -9.97 3.44
N PRO A 192 -24.45 -10.10 2.08
CA PRO A 192 -25.73 -10.14 1.35
C PRO A 192 -26.68 -11.23 1.81
N LYS A 193 -26.15 -12.32 2.32
CA LYS A 193 -26.93 -13.45 2.84
C LYS A 193 -27.73 -13.08 4.10
N SER A 194 -27.37 -12.00 4.81
CA SER A 194 -28.00 -11.59 6.06
C SER A 194 -29.02 -10.45 5.90
N ARG A 195 -29.06 -9.79 4.74
CA ARG A 195 -30.03 -8.71 4.50
C ARG A 195 -31.47 -9.30 4.55
N TYR A 196 -32.33 -8.64 5.32
CA TYR A 196 -33.71 -9.04 5.59
C TYR A 196 -33.88 -10.33 6.39
N LYS A 197 -32.83 -10.87 7.00
CA LYS A 197 -32.92 -11.93 7.98
C LYS A 197 -33.18 -11.36 9.39
N PHE A 198 -33.64 -12.21 10.29
CA PHE A 198 -33.85 -11.79 11.67
C PHE A 198 -32.51 -11.47 12.35
N ILE A 199 -32.50 -10.39 13.14
CA ILE A 199 -31.33 -9.97 13.93
C ILE A 199 -31.14 -10.84 15.18
N THR A 200 -32.03 -11.84 15.38
CA THR A 200 -32.04 -12.74 16.53
C THR A 200 -32.19 -14.18 16.06
N GLY A 201 -31.71 -15.12 16.88
CA GLY A 201 -31.84 -16.55 16.59
C GLY A 201 -30.72 -17.10 15.69
N THR A 202 -30.99 -18.23 15.07
CA THR A 202 -30.01 -18.98 14.25
C THR A 202 -29.46 -18.18 13.07
N ASP A 203 -30.30 -17.40 12.40
CA ASP A 203 -29.89 -16.58 11.25
C ASP A 203 -28.81 -15.55 11.59
N PHE A 204 -28.87 -15.01 12.80
CA PHE A 204 -27.86 -14.03 13.25
C PHE A 204 -26.56 -14.73 13.69
N GLU A 205 -26.66 -15.87 14.32
CA GLU A 205 -25.48 -16.68 14.66
C GLU A 205 -24.77 -17.21 13.41
N ASP A 206 -25.49 -17.64 12.39
CA ASP A 206 -24.92 -18.03 11.10
C ASP A 206 -24.17 -16.86 10.44
N TYR A 207 -24.76 -15.67 10.46
CA TYR A 207 -24.09 -14.46 9.97
C TYR A 207 -22.80 -14.17 10.73
N LYS A 208 -22.83 -14.25 12.07
CA LYS A 208 -21.62 -14.06 12.89
C LYS A 208 -20.54 -15.08 12.53
N GLN A 209 -20.91 -16.32 12.32
CA GLN A 209 -20.00 -17.39 11.93
C GLN A 209 -19.38 -17.12 10.53
N ASP A 210 -20.17 -16.69 9.55
CA ASP A 210 -19.69 -16.33 8.22
C ASP A 210 -18.67 -15.21 8.29
N VAL A 211 -18.95 -14.14 9.05
CA VAL A 211 -18.02 -13.03 9.24
C VAL A 211 -16.77 -13.47 10.01
N GLN A 212 -16.95 -14.29 11.07
CA GLN A 212 -15.81 -14.80 11.83
C GLN A 212 -14.92 -15.71 10.97
N ALA A 213 -15.47 -16.47 10.03
CA ALA A 213 -14.71 -17.25 9.08
C ALA A 213 -13.85 -16.35 8.17
N VAL A 214 -14.39 -15.23 7.70
CA VAL A 214 -13.62 -14.22 6.94
C VAL A 214 -12.48 -13.67 7.79
N ILE A 215 -12.74 -13.32 9.05
CA ILE A 215 -11.71 -12.83 9.99
C ILE A 215 -10.60 -13.88 10.17
N ASN A 216 -10.95 -15.12 10.42
CA ASN A 216 -9.99 -16.21 10.64
C ASN A 216 -9.12 -16.47 9.40
N ASN A 217 -9.70 -16.42 8.20
CA ASN A 217 -8.99 -16.61 6.93
C ASN A 217 -7.99 -15.49 6.65
N ASN A 218 -8.18 -14.31 7.23
CA ASN A 218 -7.28 -13.16 7.07
C ASN A 218 -6.36 -12.94 8.28
N ALA A 219 -6.42 -13.76 9.32
CA ALA A 219 -5.65 -13.57 10.56
C ALA A 219 -4.14 -13.54 10.32
N ASN A 220 -3.65 -14.27 9.31
CA ASN A 220 -2.21 -14.30 8.96
C ASN A 220 -1.68 -12.97 8.39
N LYS A 221 -2.54 -12.09 7.89
CA LYS A 221 -2.17 -10.78 7.31
C LYS A 221 -1.93 -9.72 8.38
N PHE A 222 -2.44 -9.93 9.58
CA PHE A 222 -2.40 -8.98 10.70
C PHE A 222 -1.60 -9.55 11.87
N ALA A 223 -1.14 -8.68 12.76
CA ALA A 223 -0.56 -9.10 14.04
C ALA A 223 -1.66 -9.60 14.98
N SER A 224 -2.79 -8.90 15.00
CA SER A 224 -4.01 -9.36 15.63
C SER A 224 -5.23 -8.80 14.90
N ILE A 225 -6.32 -9.56 14.92
CA ILE A 225 -7.61 -9.14 14.39
C ILE A 225 -8.70 -9.75 15.25
N SER A 226 -9.68 -8.95 15.62
CA SER A 226 -10.85 -9.40 16.36
C SER A 226 -12.10 -8.65 15.90
N ILE A 227 -13.26 -9.27 16.12
CA ILE A 227 -14.56 -8.66 15.85
C ILE A 227 -15.41 -8.74 17.09
N ASP A 228 -16.11 -7.66 17.37
CA ASP A 228 -17.07 -7.57 18.47
C ASP A 228 -18.41 -7.08 17.93
N PHE A 229 -19.43 -7.93 18.00
CA PHE A 229 -20.79 -7.59 17.61
C PHE A 229 -21.50 -6.89 18.76
N LYS A 230 -21.87 -5.64 18.56
CA LYS A 230 -22.59 -4.86 19.56
C LYS A 230 -24.08 -5.19 19.52
N SER A 231 -24.60 -5.62 20.65
CA SER A 231 -26.02 -5.96 20.86
C SER A 231 -26.80 -4.83 21.51
N ASP A 232 -26.46 -3.59 21.21
CA ASP A 232 -27.16 -2.44 21.79
C ASP A 232 -28.62 -2.43 21.32
N SER A 233 -29.54 -2.22 22.28
CA SER A 233 -30.97 -2.14 22.02
C SER A 233 -31.34 -1.05 20.99
N ALA A 234 -30.58 0.04 20.95
CA ALA A 234 -30.77 1.10 19.97
C ALA A 234 -30.52 0.64 18.53
N TYR A 235 -29.51 -0.19 18.31
CA TYR A 235 -29.23 -0.76 16.98
C TYR A 235 -30.28 -1.79 16.57
N ALA A 236 -30.72 -2.64 17.51
CA ALA A 236 -31.76 -3.64 17.26
C ALA A 236 -33.10 -2.96 16.92
N ALA A 237 -33.47 -1.87 17.64
CA ALA A 237 -34.67 -1.10 17.35
C ALA A 237 -34.66 -0.48 15.94
N ASN A 238 -33.49 -0.08 15.46
CA ASN A 238 -33.30 0.47 14.10
C ASN A 238 -33.02 -0.60 13.02
N LYS A 239 -33.09 -1.88 13.35
CA LYS A 239 -32.80 -3.01 12.46
C LYS A 239 -31.37 -2.95 11.87
N ILE A 240 -30.42 -2.50 12.67
CA ILE A 240 -29.01 -2.36 12.30
C ILE A 240 -28.18 -3.41 13.05
N VAL A 241 -27.33 -4.12 12.34
CA VAL A 241 -26.26 -4.93 12.93
C VAL A 241 -25.00 -4.07 12.96
N TYR A 242 -24.46 -3.86 14.15
CA TYR A 242 -23.23 -3.09 14.33
C TYR A 242 -22.13 -4.01 14.87
N ALA A 243 -20.98 -4.00 14.19
CA ALA A 243 -19.80 -4.72 14.61
C ALA A 243 -18.58 -3.81 14.59
N VAL A 244 -17.70 -3.99 15.57
CA VAL A 244 -16.40 -3.31 15.63
C VAL A 244 -15.31 -4.31 15.32
N ILE A 245 -14.55 -4.04 14.28
CA ILE A 245 -13.37 -4.84 13.91
C ILE A 245 -12.14 -4.09 14.39
N GLN A 246 -11.38 -4.72 15.27
CA GLN A 246 -10.10 -4.20 15.77
C GLN A 246 -8.97 -4.93 15.06
N VAL A 247 -8.03 -4.15 14.51
CA VAL A 247 -6.91 -4.66 13.73
C VAL A 247 -5.62 -4.06 14.25
N SER A 248 -4.61 -4.90 14.48
CA SER A 248 -3.22 -4.49 14.65
C SER A 248 -2.38 -5.03 13.49
N PHE A 249 -1.56 -4.18 12.91
CA PHE A 249 -0.72 -4.57 11.79
C PHE A 249 0.59 -5.18 12.27
N LYS A 250 1.20 -6.00 11.42
CA LYS A 250 2.56 -6.48 11.62
C LYS A 250 3.52 -5.35 11.31
N ASP A 251 4.44 -5.10 12.24
CA ASP A 251 5.52 -4.15 12.00
C ASP A 251 6.60 -4.78 11.09
N PHE A 252 7.22 -3.95 10.28
CA PHE A 252 8.35 -4.33 9.45
C PHE A 252 9.51 -3.36 9.68
N ALA A 253 10.73 -3.88 9.61
CA ALA A 253 11.93 -3.06 9.76
C ALA A 253 12.12 -2.17 8.52
N GLN A 254 12.17 -0.85 8.72
CA GLN A 254 12.47 0.13 7.67
C GLN A 254 13.96 0.41 7.55
N ALA A 255 14.68 0.29 8.67
CA ALA A 255 16.13 0.47 8.74
C ALA A 255 16.74 -0.45 9.77
N GLU A 256 17.95 -0.91 9.50
CA GLU A 256 18.77 -1.69 10.41
C GLU A 256 20.02 -0.87 10.74
N ILE A 257 20.31 -0.73 12.04
CA ILE A 257 21.50 -0.02 12.53
C ILE A 257 22.38 -1.03 13.24
N PHE A 258 23.54 -1.31 12.68
CA PHE A 258 24.55 -2.17 13.30
C PHE A 258 25.62 -1.31 13.95
N ARG A 259 25.85 -1.53 15.24
CA ARG A 259 26.99 -0.95 15.94
C ARG A 259 28.08 -2.01 16.09
N ILE A 260 29.15 -1.87 15.34
CA ILE A 260 30.32 -2.74 15.43
C ILE A 260 31.30 -2.13 16.43
N VAL A 261 31.62 -2.87 17.49
CA VAL A 261 32.64 -2.48 18.46
C VAL A 261 33.83 -3.42 18.29
N ALA A 262 34.96 -2.89 17.81
CA ALA A 262 36.22 -3.64 17.79
C ALA A 262 36.78 -3.65 19.17
N ILE A 263 36.90 -4.83 19.77
CA ILE A 263 37.56 -5.04 21.08
C ILE A 263 39.01 -5.35 20.79
N PRO A 264 40.00 -4.55 21.29
CA PRO A 264 41.41 -4.88 21.14
C PRO A 264 41.72 -6.17 21.88
N ILE A 265 42.47 -7.07 21.25
CA ILE A 265 42.97 -8.26 21.89
C ILE A 265 43.94 -7.82 23.02
N ALA A 266 43.58 -8.08 24.25
CA ALA A 266 44.49 -7.87 25.37
C ALA A 266 45.68 -8.83 25.20
N THR A 267 46.79 -8.31 24.77
CA THR A 267 48.07 -9.04 24.84
C THR A 267 48.44 -9.19 26.29
N THR A 268 48.15 -10.34 26.88
CA THR A 268 48.76 -10.76 28.14
C THR A 268 50.25 -10.99 27.89
N VAL A 269 51.05 -9.94 28.09
CA VAL A 269 52.48 -10.14 28.24
C VAL A 269 52.65 -10.81 29.61
N SER A 270 52.86 -12.12 29.63
CA SER A 270 53.35 -12.81 30.79
C SER A 270 54.79 -12.40 30.99
N ALA A 271 55.03 -11.47 31.91
CA ALA A 271 56.35 -11.22 32.44
C ALA A 271 56.72 -12.41 33.30
N ASN A 272 57.44 -13.37 32.71
CA ASN A 272 58.17 -14.32 33.49
C ASN A 272 59.45 -13.59 33.95
N ALA A 273 59.54 -13.29 35.24
CA ALA A 273 60.75 -12.99 35.95
C ALA A 273 61.18 -14.23 36.76
#